data_933c081210496eb6fc2f7f09c8a6475c
#
_entry.id   933c081210496eb6fc2f7f09c8a6475c
#
_cell.length_a   1.000
_cell.length_b   1.000
_cell.length_c   1.000
_cell.angle_alpha   90.00
_cell.angle_beta   90.00
_cell.angle_gamma   90.00
#
_symmetry.space_group_name_H-M   'P 1'
#
loop_
_entity.id
_entity.type
_entity.pdbx_description
1 polymer ?
#
loop_
_entity_poly.entity_id
_entity_poly.type
_entity_poly.pdbx_seq_one_letter_code
_entity_poly.pdbx_strand_id
1 'polypeptide(L)'
;MSTATTVDPGLRAPSLRWSRDEWIARAMMLGAMALLFTFLIAPLFSILVNAVLDKEGNFVGLAHFATYFKTPSLLRAAWNSVWVALVVMLISVPTAFLCAYALTRTCLPTPFKATVRLIALIPLLAPSLLSAISFVQWFGNQGVLKFLLGGASIYGAPGIILAEVYNTFPHALMILVTALSLA
;
A
#
# COMPACT_ATOMS: atom_id res chain seq x y z
N MET A 1 -3.68 -22.45 62.17
CA MET A 1 -2.31 -22.58 61.64
C MET A 1 -2.19 -21.61 60.47
N SER A 2 -1.61 -20.45 60.74
CA SER A 2 -1.41 -19.38 59.74
C SER A 2 -0.05 -19.54 59.13
N THR A 3 0.01 -19.91 57.84
CA THR A 3 1.27 -19.97 57.07
C THR A 3 1.57 -18.57 56.57
N ALA A 4 2.43 -17.86 57.27
CA ALA A 4 3.02 -16.63 56.80
C ALA A 4 3.92 -16.93 55.59
N THR A 5 3.51 -16.48 54.42
CA THR A 5 4.34 -16.46 53.20
C THR A 5 5.48 -15.47 53.43
N THR A 6 6.67 -15.96 53.66
CA THR A 6 7.89 -15.15 53.71
C THR A 6 8.18 -14.65 52.31
N VAL A 7 7.97 -13.34 52.08
CA VAL A 7 8.41 -12.64 50.88
C VAL A 7 9.94 -12.66 50.88
N ASP A 8 10.52 -13.29 49.87
CA ASP A 8 11.96 -13.37 49.65
C ASP A 8 12.54 -11.97 49.42
N PRO A 9 13.42 -11.44 50.30
CA PRO A 9 13.99 -10.11 50.14
C PRO A 9 15.08 -10.01 49.07
N GLY A 10 15.23 -11.06 48.24
CA GLY A 10 16.26 -11.17 47.20
C GLY A 10 15.90 -10.65 45.83
N LEU A 11 14.64 -10.23 45.57
CA LEU A 11 14.26 -9.63 44.31
C LEU A 11 14.84 -8.19 44.22
N ARG A 12 16.13 -8.10 43.96
CA ARG A 12 16.75 -6.83 43.55
C ARG A 12 16.08 -6.41 42.25
N ALA A 13 15.39 -5.27 42.28
CA ALA A 13 14.91 -4.61 41.03
C ALA A 13 16.07 -4.55 40.02
N PRO A 14 15.86 -4.96 38.77
CA PRO A 14 16.90 -4.92 37.78
C PRO A 14 17.45 -3.50 37.73
N SER A 15 18.74 -3.33 38.02
CA SER A 15 19.39 -2.03 37.93
C SER A 15 19.29 -1.58 36.49
N LEU A 16 18.62 -0.47 36.23
CA LEU A 16 18.51 0.22 34.91
C LEU A 16 19.89 0.76 34.47
N ARG A 17 20.92 -0.07 34.53
CA ARG A 17 22.20 0.23 33.90
C ARG A 17 22.07 -0.12 32.44
N TRP A 18 21.93 0.90 31.65
CA TRP A 18 21.84 0.79 30.20
C TRP A 18 23.08 0.09 29.66
N SER A 19 22.87 -1.05 29.03
CA SER A 19 23.91 -1.83 28.35
C SER A 19 24.44 -1.04 27.13
N ARG A 20 25.67 -1.32 26.72
CA ARG A 20 26.25 -0.80 25.47
C ARG A 20 25.35 -1.09 24.29
N ASP A 21 24.73 -2.26 24.28
CA ASP A 21 23.82 -2.71 23.21
C ASP A 21 22.54 -1.87 23.16
N GLU A 22 22.01 -1.44 24.30
CA GLU A 22 20.86 -0.54 24.37
C GLU A 22 21.19 0.86 23.84
N TRP A 23 22.41 1.35 24.11
CA TRP A 23 22.87 2.61 23.55
C TRP A 23 23.03 2.55 22.03
N ILE A 24 23.60 1.46 21.50
CA ILE A 24 23.73 1.24 20.06
C ILE A 24 22.34 1.13 19.41
N ALA A 25 21.44 0.36 19.99
CA ALA A 25 20.07 0.23 19.47
C ALA A 25 19.33 1.57 19.42
N ARG A 26 19.48 2.40 20.46
CA ARG A 26 18.89 3.74 20.50
C ARG A 26 19.52 4.67 19.48
N ALA A 27 20.84 4.66 19.36
CA ALA A 27 21.55 5.47 18.37
C ALA A 27 21.13 5.10 16.95
N MET A 28 20.99 3.80 16.65
CA MET A 28 20.49 3.33 15.37
C MET A 28 19.03 3.73 15.14
N MET A 29 18.17 3.63 16.15
CA MET A 29 16.78 4.06 16.08
C MET A 29 16.65 5.57 15.85
N LEU A 30 17.43 6.39 16.57
CA LEU A 30 17.46 7.83 16.37
C LEU A 30 18.02 8.21 15.00
N GLY A 31 19.06 7.52 14.53
CA GLY A 31 19.59 7.69 13.18
C GLY A 31 18.57 7.35 12.09
N ALA A 32 17.87 6.22 12.22
CA ALA A 32 16.80 5.86 11.31
C ALA A 32 15.64 6.87 11.34
N MET A 33 15.26 7.34 12.53
CA MET A 33 14.22 8.36 12.69
C MET A 33 14.64 9.70 12.06
N ALA A 34 15.89 10.12 12.23
CA ALA A 34 16.43 11.33 11.61
C ALA A 34 16.44 11.22 10.07
N LEU A 35 16.81 10.06 9.53
CA LEU A 35 16.75 9.80 8.09
C LEU A 35 15.32 9.87 7.58
N LEU A 36 14.38 9.20 8.24
CA LEU A 36 12.96 9.26 7.88
C LEU A 36 12.42 10.68 7.95
N PHE A 37 12.77 11.44 9.00
CA PHE A 37 12.37 12.84 9.14
C PHE A 37 12.91 13.67 7.97
N THR A 38 14.21 13.57 7.68
CA THR A 38 14.84 14.37 6.63
C THR A 38 14.35 14.03 5.24
N PHE A 39 14.25 12.72 4.90
CA PHE A 39 13.93 12.31 3.53
C PHE A 39 12.43 12.13 3.26
N LEU A 40 11.61 12.01 4.28
CA LEU A 40 10.16 11.86 4.13
C LEU A 40 9.42 13.14 4.56
N ILE A 41 9.63 13.60 5.78
CA ILE A 41 8.83 14.69 6.35
C ILE A 41 9.25 16.06 5.79
N ALA A 42 10.54 16.33 5.62
CA ALA A 42 11.01 17.60 5.09
C ALA A 42 10.51 17.89 3.66
N PRO A 43 10.57 16.96 2.69
CA PRO A 43 9.97 17.17 1.37
C PRO A 43 8.45 17.36 1.42
N LEU A 44 7.73 16.57 2.25
CA LEU A 44 6.28 16.74 2.41
C LEU A 44 5.93 18.11 2.99
N PHE A 45 6.67 18.55 4.00
CA PHE A 45 6.49 19.88 4.57
C PHE A 45 6.77 20.98 3.55
N SER A 46 7.82 20.83 2.75
CA SER A 46 8.14 21.75 1.65
C SER A 46 6.99 21.85 0.64
N ILE A 47 6.39 20.71 0.25
CA ILE A 47 5.23 20.70 -0.66
C ILE A 47 4.05 21.44 -0.02
N LEU A 48 3.75 21.21 1.27
CA LEU A 48 2.66 21.86 1.96
C LEU A 48 2.87 23.38 2.07
N VAL A 49 4.10 23.82 2.37
CA VAL A 49 4.46 25.23 2.44
C VAL A 49 4.32 25.87 1.06
N ASN A 50 4.85 25.24 0.02
CA ASN A 50 4.74 25.74 -1.37
C ASN A 50 3.29 25.74 -1.89
N ALA A 51 2.40 24.95 -1.32
CA ALA A 51 0.98 24.97 -1.69
C ALA A 51 0.28 26.29 -1.30
N VAL A 52 0.82 27.01 -0.33
CA VAL A 52 0.27 28.28 0.15
C VAL A 52 1.16 29.51 -0.15
N LEU A 53 2.35 29.29 -0.72
CA LEU A 53 3.29 30.35 -1.13
C LEU A 53 3.30 30.46 -2.66
N ASP A 54 3.51 31.66 -3.17
CA ASP A 54 3.79 31.91 -4.58
C ASP A 54 5.27 31.68 -4.90
N LYS A 55 5.63 31.73 -6.20
CA LYS A 55 7.02 31.55 -6.67
C LYS A 55 7.99 32.57 -6.09
N GLU A 56 7.49 33.71 -5.66
CA GLU A 56 8.24 34.79 -5.02
C GLU A 56 8.33 34.63 -3.48
N GLY A 57 7.74 33.56 -2.92
CA GLY A 57 7.74 33.31 -1.47
C GLY A 57 6.67 34.07 -0.69
N ASN A 58 5.75 34.78 -1.36
CA ASN A 58 4.66 35.48 -0.70
C ASN A 58 3.53 34.53 -0.34
N PHE A 59 2.89 34.76 0.81
CA PHE A 59 1.75 33.97 1.26
C PHE A 59 0.50 34.32 0.45
N VAL A 60 0.02 33.37 -0.36
CA VAL A 60 -1.18 33.50 -1.22
C VAL A 60 -2.37 32.67 -0.73
N GLY A 61 -2.23 32.02 0.42
CA GLY A 61 -3.29 31.21 1.02
C GLY A 61 -3.77 30.09 0.09
N LEU A 62 -5.06 30.02 -0.17
CA LEU A 62 -5.68 28.97 -1.01
C LEU A 62 -5.84 29.35 -2.49
N ALA A 63 -5.15 30.38 -2.99
CA ALA A 63 -5.28 30.84 -4.37
C ALA A 63 -4.91 29.75 -5.40
N HIS A 64 -3.88 28.95 -5.09
CA HIS A 64 -3.51 27.82 -5.97
C HIS A 64 -4.61 26.78 -6.06
N PHE A 65 -5.28 26.45 -4.96
CA PHE A 65 -6.41 25.54 -4.94
C PHE A 65 -7.62 26.10 -5.71
N ALA A 66 -7.90 27.40 -5.53
CA ALA A 66 -8.95 28.06 -6.30
C ALA A 66 -8.69 28.02 -7.81
N THR A 67 -7.44 28.23 -8.23
CA THR A 67 -7.00 28.11 -9.62
C THR A 67 -7.11 26.67 -10.12
N TYR A 68 -6.74 25.68 -9.28
CA TYR A 68 -6.89 24.27 -9.61
C TYR A 68 -8.34 23.91 -9.93
N PHE A 69 -9.29 24.29 -9.06
CA PHE A 69 -10.71 23.99 -9.27
C PHE A 69 -11.36 24.81 -10.40
N LYS A 70 -10.80 25.96 -10.78
CA LYS A 70 -11.25 26.75 -11.94
C LYS A 70 -10.68 26.23 -13.26
N THR A 71 -9.65 25.40 -13.25
CA THR A 71 -9.01 24.87 -14.45
C THR A 71 -9.69 23.56 -14.89
N PRO A 72 -10.46 23.53 -16.01
CA PRO A 72 -11.28 22.37 -16.38
C PRO A 72 -10.47 21.08 -16.58
N SER A 73 -9.23 21.19 -17.09
CA SER A 73 -8.36 20.03 -17.31
C SER A 73 -7.92 19.38 -16.00
N LEU A 74 -7.59 20.19 -14.98
CA LEU A 74 -7.17 19.70 -13.67
C LEU A 74 -8.34 19.08 -12.90
N LEU A 75 -9.51 19.70 -12.96
CA LEU A 75 -10.73 19.15 -12.35
C LEU A 75 -11.11 17.81 -12.99
N ARG A 76 -11.01 17.71 -14.32
CA ARG A 76 -11.25 16.44 -15.03
C ARG A 76 -10.24 15.37 -14.64
N ALA A 77 -8.96 15.73 -14.49
CA ALA A 77 -7.94 14.80 -14.02
C ALA A 77 -8.24 14.28 -12.62
N ALA A 78 -8.62 15.16 -11.68
CA ALA A 78 -9.03 14.77 -10.32
C ALA A 78 -10.24 13.82 -10.35
N TRP A 79 -11.27 14.15 -11.14
CA TRP A 79 -12.45 13.29 -11.31
C TRP A 79 -12.08 11.92 -11.86
N ASN A 80 -11.25 11.86 -12.91
CA ASN A 80 -10.78 10.61 -13.49
C ASN A 80 -10.04 9.76 -12.47
N SER A 81 -9.21 10.36 -11.62
CA SER A 81 -8.50 9.65 -10.55
C SER A 81 -9.45 9.02 -9.54
N VAL A 82 -10.46 9.77 -9.09
CA VAL A 82 -11.48 9.26 -8.16
C VAL A 82 -12.29 8.12 -8.79
N TRP A 83 -12.72 8.32 -10.03
CA TRP A 83 -13.49 7.30 -10.75
C TRP A 83 -12.69 6.00 -10.95
N VAL A 84 -11.43 6.11 -11.40
CA VAL A 84 -10.55 4.95 -11.58
C VAL A 84 -10.35 4.23 -10.24
N ALA A 85 -10.07 4.96 -9.15
CA ALA A 85 -9.90 4.37 -7.84
C ALA A 85 -11.15 3.62 -7.36
N LEU A 86 -12.35 4.18 -7.58
CA LEU A 86 -13.61 3.53 -7.24
C LEU A 86 -13.81 2.24 -8.05
N VAL A 87 -13.54 2.24 -9.35
CA VAL A 87 -13.66 1.04 -10.20
C VAL A 87 -12.67 -0.04 -9.75
N VAL A 88 -11.41 0.33 -9.50
CA VAL A 88 -10.39 -0.59 -8.98
C VAL A 88 -10.83 -1.20 -7.65
N MET A 89 -11.33 -0.39 -6.72
CA MET A 89 -11.84 -0.87 -5.43
C MET A 89 -13.00 -1.84 -5.61
N LEU A 90 -13.97 -1.51 -6.46
CA LEU A 90 -15.16 -2.34 -6.71
C LEU A 90 -14.83 -3.68 -7.39
N ILE A 91 -13.70 -3.78 -8.07
CA ILE A 91 -13.24 -5.04 -8.68
C ILE A 91 -12.33 -5.79 -7.69
N SER A 92 -11.32 -5.11 -7.12
CA SER A 92 -10.29 -5.76 -6.30
C SER A 92 -10.82 -6.30 -4.98
N VAL A 93 -11.65 -5.52 -4.26
CA VAL A 93 -12.11 -5.92 -2.92
C VAL A 93 -13.06 -7.12 -2.98
N PRO A 94 -14.11 -7.15 -3.82
CA PRO A 94 -14.98 -8.33 -3.89
C PRO A 94 -14.26 -9.58 -4.40
N THR A 95 -13.39 -9.45 -5.42
CA THR A 95 -12.63 -10.59 -5.94
C THR A 95 -11.64 -11.13 -4.93
N ALA A 96 -10.94 -10.26 -4.21
CA ALA A 96 -10.05 -10.66 -3.11
C ALA A 96 -10.83 -11.30 -1.96
N PHE A 97 -12.01 -10.78 -1.62
CA PHE A 97 -12.88 -11.36 -0.58
C PHE A 97 -13.35 -12.76 -0.95
N LEU A 98 -13.85 -12.95 -2.17
CA LEU A 98 -14.28 -14.27 -2.64
C LEU A 98 -13.12 -15.28 -2.64
N CYS A 99 -11.94 -14.85 -3.10
CA CYS A 99 -10.73 -15.67 -3.08
C CYS A 99 -10.30 -16.00 -1.64
N ALA A 100 -10.27 -15.01 -0.75
CA ALA A 100 -9.92 -15.19 0.66
C ALA A 100 -10.91 -16.13 1.37
N TYR A 101 -12.20 -15.97 1.12
CA TYR A 101 -13.25 -16.85 1.65
C TYR A 101 -13.06 -18.29 1.16
N ALA A 102 -12.81 -18.48 -0.13
CA ALA A 102 -12.52 -19.79 -0.69
C ALA A 102 -11.27 -20.43 -0.06
N LEU A 103 -10.21 -19.65 0.16
CA LEU A 103 -8.97 -20.15 0.75
C LEU A 103 -9.09 -20.50 2.25
N THR A 104 -9.98 -19.82 2.98
CA THR A 104 -10.07 -19.98 4.46
C THR A 104 -11.24 -20.88 4.88
N ARG A 105 -12.39 -20.76 4.22
CA ARG A 105 -13.65 -21.36 4.67
C ARG A 105 -14.12 -22.59 3.86
N THR A 106 -13.43 -22.95 2.79
CA THR A 106 -13.81 -24.14 2.00
C THR A 106 -12.88 -25.32 2.27
N CYS A 107 -13.39 -26.54 2.01
CA CYS A 107 -12.65 -27.80 2.16
C CYS A 107 -11.73 -28.11 0.96
N LEU A 108 -11.16 -27.09 0.31
CA LEU A 108 -10.22 -27.30 -0.80
C LEU A 108 -8.94 -28.00 -0.31
N PRO A 109 -8.31 -28.85 -1.16
CA PRO A 109 -7.05 -29.51 -0.82
C PRO A 109 -5.95 -28.50 -0.49
N THR A 110 -5.16 -28.81 0.52
CA THR A 110 -4.05 -27.94 0.98
C THR A 110 -3.08 -27.53 -0.12
N PRO A 111 -2.63 -28.45 -1.03
CA PRO A 111 -1.73 -28.07 -2.11
C PRO A 111 -2.37 -27.06 -3.07
N PHE A 112 -3.65 -27.19 -3.36
CA PHE A 112 -4.38 -26.24 -4.21
C PHE A 112 -4.42 -24.85 -3.58
N LYS A 113 -4.76 -24.76 -2.27
CA LYS A 113 -4.76 -23.48 -1.53
C LYS A 113 -3.38 -22.83 -1.54
N ALA A 114 -2.31 -23.62 -1.33
CA ALA A 114 -0.94 -23.13 -1.35
C ALA A 114 -0.56 -22.57 -2.74
N THR A 115 -0.91 -23.28 -3.79
CA THR A 115 -0.64 -22.85 -5.17
C THR A 115 -1.38 -21.55 -5.52
N VAL A 116 -2.67 -21.46 -5.20
CA VAL A 116 -3.46 -20.23 -5.46
C VAL A 116 -2.87 -19.06 -4.69
N ARG A 117 -2.49 -19.26 -3.41
CA ARG A 117 -1.86 -18.21 -2.60
C ARG A 117 -0.52 -17.78 -3.18
N LEU A 118 0.31 -18.73 -3.62
CA LEU A 118 1.60 -18.43 -4.25
C LEU A 118 1.43 -17.62 -5.54
N ILE A 119 0.54 -18.06 -6.45
CA ILE A 119 0.26 -17.35 -7.71
C ILE A 119 -0.26 -15.93 -7.43
N ALA A 120 -1.18 -15.79 -6.48
CA ALA A 120 -1.73 -14.48 -6.12
C ALA A 120 -0.68 -13.49 -5.55
N LEU A 121 0.45 -14.00 -5.02
CA LEU A 121 1.53 -13.17 -4.48
C LEU A 121 2.60 -12.80 -5.52
N ILE A 122 2.59 -13.39 -6.71
CA ILE A 122 3.55 -13.09 -7.78
C ILE A 122 3.63 -11.58 -8.09
N PRO A 123 2.49 -10.84 -8.17
CA PRO A 123 2.54 -9.41 -8.45
C PRO A 123 3.36 -8.59 -7.43
N LEU A 124 3.42 -9.03 -6.18
CA LEU A 124 4.21 -8.34 -5.15
C LEU A 124 5.72 -8.43 -5.37
N LEU A 125 6.16 -9.47 -6.07
CA LEU A 125 7.58 -9.72 -6.36
C LEU A 125 8.01 -9.07 -7.68
N ALA A 126 7.06 -8.71 -8.54
CA ALA A 126 7.34 -8.11 -9.84
C ALA A 126 7.55 -6.59 -9.69
N PRO A 127 8.66 -6.03 -10.23
CA PRO A 127 8.81 -4.59 -10.33
C PRO A 127 7.64 -3.97 -11.11
N SER A 128 7.09 -2.87 -10.65
CA SER A 128 5.93 -2.21 -11.25
C SER A 128 6.12 -1.86 -12.74
N LEU A 129 7.34 -1.46 -13.10
CA LEU A 129 7.69 -1.18 -14.49
C LEU A 129 7.59 -2.44 -15.38
N LEU A 130 8.04 -3.58 -14.88
CA LEU A 130 7.96 -4.84 -15.63
C LEU A 130 6.52 -5.26 -15.87
N SER A 131 5.66 -5.12 -14.87
CA SER A 131 4.23 -5.39 -15.00
C SER A 131 3.59 -4.49 -16.05
N ALA A 132 3.89 -3.19 -16.05
CA ALA A 132 3.36 -2.25 -17.03
C ALA A 132 3.78 -2.60 -18.48
N ILE A 133 5.07 -2.90 -18.68
CA ILE A 133 5.59 -3.32 -19.99
C ILE A 133 4.93 -4.61 -20.44
N SER A 134 4.77 -5.58 -19.54
CA SER A 134 4.12 -6.86 -19.83
C SER A 134 2.66 -6.66 -20.29
N PHE A 135 1.89 -5.81 -19.62
CA PHE A 135 0.52 -5.51 -20.05
C PHE A 135 0.47 -4.89 -21.45
N VAL A 136 1.41 -3.99 -21.78
CA VAL A 136 1.50 -3.42 -23.12
C VAL A 136 1.88 -4.46 -24.15
N GLN A 137 2.80 -5.37 -23.84
CA GLN A 137 3.21 -6.43 -24.77
C GLN A 137 2.10 -7.47 -25.00
N TRP A 138 1.31 -7.78 -23.97
CA TRP A 138 0.22 -8.77 -24.10
C TRP A 138 -1.03 -8.18 -24.73
N PHE A 139 -1.44 -6.98 -24.37
CA PHE A 139 -2.72 -6.38 -24.71
C PHE A 139 -2.61 -5.12 -25.58
N GLY A 140 -1.40 -4.65 -25.85
CA GLY A 140 -1.15 -3.46 -26.69
C GLY A 140 -1.53 -3.68 -28.17
N ASN A 141 -1.26 -2.69 -29.00
CA ASN A 141 -1.67 -2.69 -30.41
C ASN A 141 -1.14 -3.88 -31.21
N GLN A 142 0.02 -4.43 -30.84
CA GLN A 142 0.64 -5.62 -31.44
C GLN A 142 0.64 -6.83 -30.46
N GLY A 143 -0.13 -6.73 -29.38
CA GLY A 143 -0.15 -7.74 -28.34
C GLY A 143 -0.89 -9.00 -28.75
N VAL A 144 -0.37 -10.16 -28.32
CA VAL A 144 -0.90 -11.49 -28.65
C VAL A 144 -2.34 -11.67 -28.13
N LEU A 145 -2.68 -11.07 -27.00
CA LEU A 145 -3.99 -11.15 -26.34
C LEU A 145 -4.91 -9.96 -26.62
N LYS A 146 -4.56 -9.11 -27.59
CA LYS A 146 -5.40 -7.95 -27.97
C LYS A 146 -6.85 -8.35 -28.30
N PHE A 147 -7.05 -9.54 -28.86
CA PHE A 147 -8.38 -10.04 -29.21
C PHE A 147 -9.32 -10.18 -28.01
N LEU A 148 -8.80 -10.41 -26.80
CA LEU A 148 -9.58 -10.51 -25.57
C LEU A 148 -10.23 -9.18 -25.16
N LEU A 149 -9.71 -8.06 -25.66
CA LEU A 149 -10.25 -6.74 -25.38
C LEU A 149 -11.46 -6.38 -26.26
N GLY A 150 -11.89 -7.26 -27.16
CA GLY A 150 -13.08 -7.03 -27.99
C GLY A 150 -13.04 -5.75 -28.83
N GLY A 151 -11.85 -5.27 -29.20
CA GLY A 151 -11.65 -4.00 -29.94
C GLY A 151 -11.35 -2.79 -29.05
N ALA A 152 -11.43 -2.93 -27.72
CA ALA A 152 -11.03 -1.86 -26.81
C ALA A 152 -9.50 -1.67 -26.79
N SER A 153 -9.05 -0.46 -26.45
CA SER A 153 -7.63 -0.16 -26.30
C SER A 153 -7.20 -0.38 -24.85
N ILE A 154 -6.04 -1.00 -24.66
CA ILE A 154 -5.39 -1.08 -23.33
C ILE A 154 -4.88 0.30 -22.89
N TYR A 155 -4.63 1.22 -23.82
CA TYR A 155 -4.11 2.53 -23.49
C TYR A 155 -5.21 3.41 -22.89
N GLY A 156 -4.89 4.09 -21.77
CA GLY A 156 -5.82 4.93 -21.02
C GLY A 156 -6.46 4.21 -19.82
N ALA A 157 -7.69 4.55 -19.49
CA ALA A 157 -8.38 4.07 -18.29
C ALA A 157 -8.44 2.53 -18.17
N PRO A 158 -8.71 1.74 -19.21
CA PRO A 158 -8.76 0.29 -19.09
C PRO A 158 -7.43 -0.32 -18.64
N GLY A 159 -6.32 0.14 -19.20
CA GLY A 159 -4.99 -0.36 -18.82
C GLY A 159 -4.58 0.06 -17.41
N ILE A 160 -4.92 1.29 -17.02
CA ILE A 160 -4.66 1.76 -15.64
C ILE A 160 -5.45 0.92 -14.65
N ILE A 161 -6.75 0.69 -14.90
CA ILE A 161 -7.61 -0.13 -14.03
C ILE A 161 -7.06 -1.56 -13.94
N LEU A 162 -6.67 -2.17 -15.05
CA LEU A 162 -6.13 -3.53 -15.07
C LEU A 162 -4.82 -3.62 -14.27
N ALA A 163 -3.91 -2.67 -14.45
CA ALA A 163 -2.64 -2.62 -13.74
C ALA A 163 -2.84 -2.39 -12.24
N GLU A 164 -3.74 -1.49 -11.86
CA GLU A 164 -4.05 -1.20 -10.46
C GLU A 164 -4.76 -2.37 -9.77
N VAL A 165 -5.71 -3.04 -10.44
CA VAL A 165 -6.33 -4.27 -9.92
C VAL A 165 -5.27 -5.34 -9.69
N TYR A 166 -4.38 -5.56 -10.66
CA TYR A 166 -3.30 -6.53 -10.56
C TYR A 166 -2.37 -6.24 -9.37
N ASN A 167 -2.00 -4.98 -9.14
CA ASN A 167 -1.12 -4.59 -8.04
C ASN A 167 -1.83 -4.59 -6.67
N THR A 168 -3.11 -4.20 -6.63
CA THR A 168 -3.85 -4.04 -5.37
C THR A 168 -4.41 -5.37 -4.85
N PHE A 169 -4.79 -6.28 -5.75
CA PHE A 169 -5.41 -7.57 -5.41
C PHE A 169 -4.62 -8.40 -4.39
N PRO A 170 -3.28 -8.61 -4.52
CA PRO A 170 -2.51 -9.39 -3.55
C PRO A 170 -2.54 -8.80 -2.15
N HIS A 171 -2.46 -7.47 -2.02
CA HIS A 171 -2.50 -6.78 -0.74
C HIS A 171 -3.87 -6.97 -0.06
N ALA A 172 -4.95 -6.75 -0.82
CA ALA A 172 -6.31 -6.98 -0.34
C ALA A 172 -6.52 -8.44 0.07
N LEU A 173 -6.02 -9.39 -0.74
CA LEU A 173 -6.12 -10.82 -0.45
C LEU A 173 -5.41 -11.19 0.86
N MET A 174 -4.18 -10.72 1.08
CA MET A 174 -3.43 -11.01 2.30
C MET A 174 -4.15 -10.50 3.55
N ILE A 175 -4.65 -9.25 3.51
CA ILE A 175 -5.39 -8.65 4.62
C ILE A 175 -6.65 -9.47 4.93
N LEU A 176 -7.42 -9.80 3.89
CA LEU A 176 -8.68 -10.54 4.03
C LEU A 176 -8.47 -11.99 4.47
N VAL A 177 -7.45 -12.68 3.95
CA VAL A 177 -7.10 -14.04 4.41
C VAL A 177 -6.72 -14.02 5.90
N THR A 178 -5.92 -13.05 6.33
CA THR A 178 -5.54 -12.91 7.73
C THR A 178 -6.76 -12.62 8.61
N ALA A 179 -7.60 -11.67 8.22
CA ALA A 179 -8.81 -11.32 8.95
C ALA A 179 -9.78 -12.50 9.07
N LEU A 180 -10.04 -13.21 7.97
CA LEU A 180 -10.93 -14.39 7.96
C LEU A 180 -10.34 -15.60 8.68
N SER A 181 -9.03 -15.72 8.82
CA SER A 181 -8.41 -16.82 9.57
C SER A 181 -8.44 -16.60 11.09
N LEU A 182 -8.65 -15.36 11.54
CA LEU A 182 -8.78 -15.01 12.97
C LEU A 182 -10.22 -14.98 13.46
N ALA A 183 -11.19 -14.89 12.56
CA ALA A 183 -12.63 -14.90 12.85
C ALA A 183 -13.19 -16.34 12.82
#